data_98d0cdfb8d78123e931084087ae06b31
#
_entry.id   98d0cdfb8d78123e931084087ae06b31
#
_cell.length_a   1.000
_cell.length_b   1.000
_cell.length_c   1.000
_cell.angle_alpha   90.00
_cell.angle_beta   90.00
_cell.angle_gamma   90.00
#
_symmetry.space_group_name_H-M   'P 1'
#
loop_
_entity.id
_entity.type
_entity.pdbx_description
1 polymer ?
#
loop_
_entity_poly.entity_id
_entity_poly.type
_entity_poly.pdbx_seq_one_letter_code
_entity_poly.pdbx_strand_id
1 'polypeptide(L)'
;MKLVLLGCGFHGRGIAYQLARSAAVELRVLDRNASRASAVGDKAGVPWQTVDVTDHDGLREVLAGADAVVNAVGPYHQTALGVIEAAIDVGIHYVDMNDDHEVAEALLLDPAWDERARRADVTVLIDCGVVPGLSGLLVRHAVEQVDRTERVAIRFAWNYNREYPAAIQHFLRINSGDGPQYVDGEHARMRPFEGREDVDFQQPIGRTGVYFTGVPDPVAIARFVPGVQNATAKGAFYQPEANRLLEDMVRWGFTSYGPPAAQTPSPMDYLLTFLGSPQGERYFDIPRRDLPLALRVEVEGSRSGAPTTLYYEAHDHSRRATTTFTALAALAVAKRELAPGVLAPEAWPHPLPFLRALLEDRHIEILQWRDRERPRPMRLP
;
A
#
# COMPACT_ATOMS: atom_id res chain seq x y z
N MET A 1 -1.74 18.33 -16.93
CA MET A 1 -2.13 16.92 -16.71
C MET A 1 -3.50 16.91 -16.06
N LYS A 2 -4.44 16.18 -16.64
CA LYS A 2 -5.82 16.06 -16.14
C LYS A 2 -5.92 14.82 -15.29
N LEU A 3 -6.09 14.98 -13.99
CA LEU A 3 -6.19 13.87 -13.04
C LEU A 3 -7.60 13.78 -12.45
N VAL A 4 -8.08 12.57 -12.29
CA VAL A 4 -9.31 12.25 -11.57
C VAL A 4 -8.96 11.49 -10.31
N LEU A 5 -9.38 11.99 -9.15
CA LEU A 5 -9.26 11.27 -7.88
C LEU A 5 -10.61 10.68 -7.49
N LEU A 6 -10.68 9.38 -7.36
CA LEU A 6 -11.81 8.64 -6.82
C LEU A 6 -11.63 8.40 -5.33
N GLY A 7 -12.62 8.79 -4.53
CA GLY A 7 -12.63 8.63 -3.09
C GLY A 7 -12.07 9.85 -2.33
N CYS A 8 -12.92 10.48 -1.54
CA CYS A 8 -12.61 11.66 -0.71
C CYS A 8 -12.52 11.30 0.79
N GLY A 9 -12.12 10.07 1.08
CA GLY A 9 -11.88 9.56 2.43
C GLY A 9 -10.62 10.13 3.08
N PHE A 10 -10.11 9.42 4.11
CA PHE A 10 -8.93 9.86 4.88
C PHE A 10 -7.70 10.08 3.98
N HIS A 11 -7.34 9.07 3.17
CA HIS A 11 -6.18 9.20 2.27
C HIS A 11 -6.51 10.06 1.04
N GLY A 12 -7.69 9.88 0.41
CA GLY A 12 -8.04 10.63 -0.79
C GLY A 12 -8.01 12.14 -0.60
N ARG A 13 -8.50 12.67 0.54
CA ARG A 13 -8.36 14.11 0.84
C ARG A 13 -6.89 14.56 0.93
N GLY A 14 -6.02 13.73 1.50
CA GLY A 14 -4.58 14.01 1.59
C GLY A 14 -3.94 14.07 0.20
N ILE A 15 -4.28 13.11 -0.67
CA ILE A 15 -3.82 13.06 -2.06
C ILE A 15 -4.35 14.28 -2.83
N ALA A 16 -5.64 14.62 -2.68
CA ALA A 16 -6.23 15.80 -3.31
C ALA A 16 -5.46 17.09 -2.98
N TYR A 17 -5.17 17.30 -1.69
CA TYR A 17 -4.46 18.51 -1.25
C TYR A 17 -3.00 18.55 -1.73
N GLN A 18 -2.36 17.44 -1.93
CA GLN A 18 -1.01 17.39 -2.50
C GLN A 18 -1.03 17.65 -4.01
N LEU A 19 -1.90 17.00 -4.76
CA LEU A 19 -2.01 17.17 -6.21
C LEU A 19 -2.47 18.58 -6.59
N ALA A 20 -3.42 19.16 -5.85
CA ALA A 20 -3.92 20.52 -6.10
C ALA A 20 -2.86 21.63 -5.89
N ARG A 21 -1.74 21.35 -5.21
CA ARG A 21 -0.64 22.31 -5.04
C ARG A 21 0.21 22.48 -6.31
N SER A 22 0.11 21.55 -7.25
CA SER A 22 0.85 21.60 -8.50
C SER A 22 0.08 22.37 -9.58
N ALA A 23 0.60 23.50 -10.02
CA ALA A 23 0.02 24.26 -11.13
C ALA A 23 -0.04 23.49 -12.47
N ALA A 24 0.70 22.37 -12.58
CA ALA A 24 0.69 21.51 -13.76
C ALA A 24 -0.48 20.50 -13.75
N VAL A 25 -1.27 20.45 -12.68
CA VAL A 25 -2.35 19.48 -12.48
C VAL A 25 -3.71 20.16 -12.54
N GLU A 26 -4.56 19.68 -13.44
CA GLU A 26 -6.00 19.95 -13.47
C GLU A 26 -6.68 18.75 -12.78
N LEU A 27 -7.02 18.92 -11.50
CA LEU A 27 -7.58 17.86 -10.66
C LEU A 27 -9.10 17.96 -10.60
N ARG A 28 -9.80 16.82 -10.69
CA ARG A 28 -11.20 16.65 -10.27
C ARG A 28 -11.26 15.59 -9.17
N VAL A 29 -12.12 15.81 -8.17
CA VAL A 29 -12.31 14.85 -7.07
C VAL A 29 -13.74 14.30 -7.09
N LEU A 30 -13.85 12.98 -6.95
CA LEU A 30 -15.12 12.27 -7.05
C LEU A 30 -15.33 11.34 -5.84
N ASP A 31 -16.55 11.31 -5.31
CA ASP A 31 -16.93 10.38 -4.24
C ASP A 31 -18.43 10.06 -4.39
N ARG A 32 -18.88 8.88 -3.96
CA ARG A 32 -20.32 8.58 -3.93
C ARG A 32 -21.09 9.43 -2.93
N ASN A 33 -20.42 10.01 -1.94
CA ASN A 33 -20.97 10.90 -0.94
C ASN A 33 -20.71 12.36 -1.34
N ALA A 34 -21.77 13.07 -1.77
CA ALA A 34 -21.71 14.46 -2.20
C ALA A 34 -21.07 15.39 -1.15
N SER A 35 -21.37 15.22 0.13
CA SER A 35 -20.81 16.05 1.20
C SER A 35 -19.31 15.85 1.37
N ARG A 36 -18.79 14.64 1.15
CA ARG A 36 -17.34 14.40 1.16
C ARG A 36 -16.66 14.98 -0.07
N ALA A 37 -17.26 14.77 -1.25
CA ALA A 37 -16.72 15.31 -2.50
C ALA A 37 -16.64 16.84 -2.44
N SER A 38 -17.73 17.55 -2.05
CA SER A 38 -17.75 19.01 -1.93
C SER A 38 -16.75 19.51 -0.88
N ALA A 39 -16.71 18.91 0.31
CA ALA A 39 -15.79 19.33 1.37
C ALA A 39 -14.32 19.24 0.95
N VAL A 40 -13.94 18.22 0.17
CA VAL A 40 -12.57 18.07 -0.35
C VAL A 40 -12.33 19.01 -1.53
N GLY A 41 -13.27 19.07 -2.49
CA GLY A 41 -13.16 19.92 -3.68
C GLY A 41 -13.07 21.41 -3.33
N ASP A 42 -13.98 21.90 -2.47
CA ASP A 42 -14.01 23.30 -2.02
C ASP A 42 -12.72 23.68 -1.28
N LYS A 43 -12.23 22.79 -0.38
CA LYS A 43 -11.01 23.04 0.37
C LYS A 43 -9.74 22.97 -0.49
N ALA A 44 -9.73 22.09 -1.50
CA ALA A 44 -8.64 21.98 -2.45
C ALA A 44 -8.69 23.01 -3.58
N GLY A 45 -9.83 23.71 -3.74
CA GLY A 45 -10.07 24.66 -4.83
C GLY A 45 -10.18 23.96 -6.19
N VAL A 46 -10.76 22.76 -6.24
CA VAL A 46 -10.88 21.94 -7.46
C VAL A 46 -12.32 21.49 -7.69
N PRO A 47 -12.75 21.25 -8.94
CA PRO A 47 -14.07 20.71 -9.25
C PRO A 47 -14.31 19.36 -8.55
N TRP A 48 -15.57 19.15 -8.17
CA TRP A 48 -16.00 17.88 -7.58
C TRP A 48 -17.29 17.36 -8.22
N GLN A 49 -17.52 16.06 -8.13
CA GLN A 49 -18.71 15.40 -8.67
C GLN A 49 -19.01 14.14 -7.85
N THR A 50 -20.28 13.70 -7.86
CA THR A 50 -20.67 12.40 -7.32
C THR A 50 -20.52 11.32 -8.37
N VAL A 51 -19.95 10.17 -7.95
CA VAL A 51 -19.87 8.95 -8.77
C VAL A 51 -19.93 7.73 -7.88
N ASP A 52 -20.66 6.71 -8.30
CA ASP A 52 -20.55 5.36 -7.75
C ASP A 52 -19.64 4.55 -8.67
N VAL A 53 -18.51 4.06 -8.15
CA VAL A 53 -17.54 3.29 -8.93
C VAL A 53 -18.06 1.91 -9.37
N THR A 54 -19.20 1.47 -8.81
CA THR A 54 -19.90 0.23 -9.22
C THR A 54 -20.84 0.44 -10.42
N ASP A 55 -21.15 1.68 -10.77
CA ASP A 55 -21.78 2.05 -12.03
C ASP A 55 -20.71 2.17 -13.12
N HIS A 56 -20.46 1.07 -13.81
CA HIS A 56 -19.35 0.98 -14.77
C HIS A 56 -19.50 1.93 -15.96
N ASP A 57 -20.71 2.21 -16.43
CA ASP A 57 -20.93 3.10 -17.57
C ASP A 57 -20.76 4.57 -17.16
N GLY A 58 -21.36 4.97 -16.02
CA GLY A 58 -21.16 6.30 -15.44
C GLY A 58 -19.70 6.56 -15.07
N LEU A 59 -18.98 5.52 -14.60
CA LEU A 59 -17.56 5.61 -14.30
C LEU A 59 -16.73 5.88 -15.56
N ARG A 60 -16.94 5.14 -16.66
CA ARG A 60 -16.25 5.38 -17.94
C ARG A 60 -16.49 6.80 -18.47
N GLU A 61 -17.72 7.27 -18.38
CA GLU A 61 -18.08 8.62 -18.82
C GLU A 61 -17.29 9.71 -18.06
N VAL A 62 -17.21 9.60 -16.73
CA VAL A 62 -16.49 10.60 -15.93
C VAL A 62 -14.98 10.49 -16.03
N LEU A 63 -14.44 9.35 -16.39
CA LEU A 63 -13.01 9.13 -16.58
C LEU A 63 -12.51 9.58 -17.95
N ALA A 64 -13.38 9.63 -18.96
CA ALA A 64 -13.00 9.93 -20.33
C ALA A 64 -12.29 11.29 -20.47
N GLY A 65 -11.16 11.29 -21.19
CA GLY A 65 -10.36 12.49 -21.46
C GLY A 65 -9.45 12.95 -20.33
N ALA A 66 -9.35 12.18 -19.22
CA ALA A 66 -8.29 12.36 -18.23
C ALA A 66 -6.97 11.72 -18.70
N ASP A 67 -5.85 12.16 -18.13
CA ASP A 67 -4.56 11.49 -18.34
C ASP A 67 -4.41 10.29 -17.41
N ALA A 68 -4.88 10.41 -16.16
CA ALA A 68 -4.84 9.31 -15.20
C ALA A 68 -5.97 9.41 -14.16
N VAL A 69 -6.33 8.25 -13.61
CA VAL A 69 -7.18 8.11 -12.43
C VAL A 69 -6.36 7.66 -11.22
N VAL A 70 -6.61 8.30 -10.07
CA VAL A 70 -6.06 7.89 -8.78
C VAL A 70 -7.20 7.28 -7.97
N ASN A 71 -7.10 6.00 -7.67
CA ASN A 71 -8.16 5.30 -6.94
C ASN A 71 -7.85 5.23 -5.44
N ALA A 72 -8.64 5.93 -4.62
CA ALA A 72 -8.63 5.89 -3.17
C ALA A 72 -9.94 5.33 -2.59
N VAL A 73 -10.66 4.51 -3.38
CA VAL A 73 -11.94 3.90 -2.99
C VAL A 73 -11.71 2.49 -2.49
N GLY A 74 -11.84 2.30 -1.19
CA GLY A 74 -11.86 0.97 -0.58
C GLY A 74 -13.29 0.44 -0.36
N PRO A 75 -13.47 -0.87 -0.11
CA PRO A 75 -12.42 -1.89 -0.04
C PRO A 75 -11.96 -2.31 -1.45
N TYR A 76 -10.66 -2.41 -1.65
CA TYR A 76 -10.08 -2.62 -2.99
C TYR A 76 -10.46 -3.96 -3.61
N HIS A 77 -10.54 -5.04 -2.83
CA HIS A 77 -10.97 -6.36 -3.33
C HIS A 77 -12.39 -6.38 -3.96
N GLN A 78 -13.19 -5.34 -3.70
CA GLN A 78 -14.53 -5.22 -4.30
C GLN A 78 -14.56 -4.24 -5.47
N THR A 79 -13.70 -3.23 -5.47
CA THR A 79 -13.84 -2.08 -6.37
C THR A 79 -12.69 -1.92 -7.36
N ALA A 80 -11.46 -2.33 -7.00
CA ALA A 80 -10.27 -1.99 -7.77
C ALA A 80 -10.31 -2.54 -9.20
N LEU A 81 -10.63 -3.82 -9.38
CA LEU A 81 -10.64 -4.44 -10.71
C LEU A 81 -11.61 -3.76 -11.67
N GLY A 82 -12.81 -3.37 -11.19
CA GLY A 82 -13.78 -2.64 -12.03
C GLY A 82 -13.31 -1.25 -12.41
N VAL A 83 -12.62 -0.54 -11.51
CA VAL A 83 -12.03 0.78 -11.81
C VAL A 83 -10.85 0.65 -12.80
N ILE A 84 -10.00 -0.35 -12.61
CA ILE A 84 -8.88 -0.66 -13.53
C ILE A 84 -9.42 -0.99 -14.93
N GLU A 85 -10.46 -1.81 -14.99
CA GLU A 85 -11.10 -2.16 -16.27
C GLU A 85 -11.64 -0.93 -16.97
N ALA A 86 -12.37 -0.07 -16.26
CA ALA A 86 -12.88 1.18 -16.81
C ALA A 86 -11.74 2.11 -17.29
N ALA A 87 -10.64 2.22 -16.55
CA ALA A 87 -9.48 3.01 -16.93
C ALA A 87 -8.84 2.50 -18.23
N ILE A 88 -8.63 1.19 -18.35
CA ILE A 88 -8.09 0.55 -19.57
C ILE A 88 -9.03 0.77 -20.75
N ASP A 89 -10.35 0.61 -20.55
CA ASP A 89 -11.34 0.75 -21.62
C ASP A 89 -11.40 2.16 -22.22
N VAL A 90 -11.19 3.20 -21.38
CA VAL A 90 -11.17 4.58 -21.86
C VAL A 90 -9.76 5.11 -22.17
N GLY A 91 -8.73 4.26 -22.03
CA GLY A 91 -7.35 4.57 -22.43
C GLY A 91 -6.63 5.56 -21.51
N ILE A 92 -6.92 5.57 -20.20
CA ILE A 92 -6.25 6.43 -19.21
C ILE A 92 -5.41 5.59 -18.24
N HIS A 93 -4.35 6.19 -17.71
CA HIS A 93 -3.51 5.52 -16.73
C HIS A 93 -4.22 5.35 -15.37
N TYR A 94 -3.78 4.37 -14.59
CA TYR A 94 -4.36 4.06 -13.28
C TYR A 94 -3.28 4.01 -12.20
N VAL A 95 -3.60 4.57 -11.02
CA VAL A 95 -2.77 4.48 -9.81
C VAL A 95 -3.66 4.24 -8.59
N ASP A 96 -3.24 3.38 -7.69
CA ASP A 96 -3.87 3.20 -6.38
C ASP A 96 -2.84 3.04 -5.25
N MET A 97 -3.34 2.89 -4.03
CA MET A 97 -2.58 2.50 -2.84
C MET A 97 -3.16 1.21 -2.25
N ASN A 98 -3.56 0.29 -3.13
CA ASN A 98 -4.08 -1.02 -2.76
C ASN A 98 -3.12 -1.75 -1.81
N ASP A 99 -3.67 -2.51 -0.89
CA ASP A 99 -2.95 -3.38 0.02
C ASP A 99 -3.73 -4.70 0.26
N ASP A 100 -4.82 -4.91 -0.49
CA ASP A 100 -5.54 -6.19 -0.55
C ASP A 100 -4.78 -7.14 -1.49
N HIS A 101 -4.14 -8.17 -0.96
CA HIS A 101 -3.33 -9.10 -1.74
C HIS A 101 -4.09 -9.81 -2.88
N GLU A 102 -5.39 -10.02 -2.74
CA GLU A 102 -6.21 -10.66 -3.75
C GLU A 102 -6.26 -9.84 -5.05
N VAL A 103 -6.21 -8.50 -4.94
CA VAL A 103 -6.15 -7.60 -6.11
C VAL A 103 -4.80 -7.72 -6.79
N ALA A 104 -3.71 -7.66 -6.01
CA ALA A 104 -2.36 -7.81 -6.55
C ALA A 104 -2.16 -9.19 -7.20
N GLU A 105 -2.66 -10.26 -6.59
CA GLU A 105 -2.61 -11.61 -7.16
C GLU A 105 -3.39 -11.70 -8.48
N ALA A 106 -4.61 -11.17 -8.51
CA ALA A 106 -5.42 -11.17 -9.73
C ALA A 106 -4.73 -10.42 -10.90
N LEU A 107 -4.01 -9.35 -10.60
CA LEU A 107 -3.37 -8.49 -11.59
C LEU A 107 -1.95 -8.95 -11.98
N LEU A 108 -1.16 -9.42 -11.01
CA LEU A 108 0.25 -9.74 -11.23
C LEU A 108 0.50 -11.20 -11.63
N LEU A 109 -0.41 -12.12 -11.26
CA LEU A 109 -0.28 -13.53 -11.60
C LEU A 109 -1.03 -13.92 -12.87
N ASP A 110 -2.03 -13.13 -13.32
CA ASP A 110 -2.71 -13.32 -14.58
C ASP A 110 -2.13 -12.37 -15.65
N PRO A 111 -1.41 -12.91 -16.65
CA PRO A 111 -0.81 -12.09 -17.71
C PRO A 111 -1.82 -11.36 -18.59
N ALA A 112 -3.09 -11.78 -18.60
CA ALA A 112 -4.12 -11.16 -19.43
C ALA A 112 -4.34 -9.68 -19.09
N TRP A 113 -4.21 -9.29 -17.82
CA TRP A 113 -4.32 -7.89 -17.40
C TRP A 113 -3.16 -7.03 -17.93
N ASP A 114 -1.93 -7.54 -17.83
CA ASP A 114 -0.74 -6.86 -18.36
C ASP A 114 -0.82 -6.70 -19.89
N GLU A 115 -1.21 -7.75 -20.60
CA GLU A 115 -1.40 -7.70 -22.05
C GLU A 115 -2.49 -6.72 -22.47
N ARG A 116 -3.62 -6.66 -21.73
CA ARG A 116 -4.71 -5.73 -22.00
C ARG A 116 -4.28 -4.29 -21.78
N ALA A 117 -3.60 -4.00 -20.67
CA ALA A 117 -3.05 -2.69 -20.37
C ALA A 117 -2.03 -2.23 -21.41
N ARG A 118 -1.09 -3.11 -21.82
CA ARG A 118 -0.10 -2.83 -22.87
C ARG A 118 -0.75 -2.55 -24.23
N ARG A 119 -1.75 -3.31 -24.62
CA ARG A 119 -2.47 -3.08 -25.87
C ARG A 119 -3.20 -1.74 -25.91
N ALA A 120 -3.69 -1.29 -24.77
CA ALA A 120 -4.33 0.02 -24.62
C ALA A 120 -3.37 1.19 -24.44
N ASP A 121 -2.05 0.96 -24.39
CA ASP A 121 -1.00 1.94 -24.04
C ASP A 121 -1.23 2.57 -22.65
N VAL A 122 -1.72 1.79 -21.70
CA VAL A 122 -2.09 2.20 -20.34
C VAL A 122 -1.11 1.62 -19.33
N THR A 123 -0.66 2.46 -18.39
CA THR A 123 0.05 2.02 -17.19
C THR A 123 -0.99 1.83 -16.07
N VAL A 124 -1.03 0.64 -15.50
CA VAL A 124 -1.76 0.30 -14.27
C VAL A 124 -0.73 0.11 -13.17
N LEU A 125 -0.56 1.11 -12.32
CA LEU A 125 0.38 1.08 -11.21
C LEU A 125 -0.37 0.89 -9.91
N ILE A 126 -0.23 -0.29 -9.30
CA ILE A 126 -0.88 -0.65 -8.05
C ILE A 126 0.08 -0.50 -6.85
N ASP A 127 -0.47 -0.61 -5.64
CA ASP A 127 0.32 -0.78 -4.42
C ASP A 127 1.18 0.44 -4.04
N CYS A 128 0.70 1.66 -4.30
CA CYS A 128 1.46 2.90 -4.11
C CYS A 128 1.26 3.54 -2.72
N GLY A 129 1.52 2.77 -1.66
CA GLY A 129 1.47 3.24 -0.27
C GLY A 129 2.85 3.26 0.41
N VAL A 130 2.88 2.77 1.66
CA VAL A 130 4.12 2.56 2.42
C VAL A 130 4.50 1.08 2.43
N VAL A 131 3.57 0.22 2.82
CA VAL A 131 3.65 -1.26 2.76
C VAL A 131 2.28 -1.74 2.30
N PRO A 132 2.15 -2.05 1.03
CA PRO A 132 3.12 -1.94 -0.08
C PRO A 132 3.37 -0.50 -0.53
N GLY A 133 4.44 -0.32 -1.29
CA GLY A 133 4.76 0.94 -1.98
C GLY A 133 6.19 1.41 -1.74
N LEU A 134 6.45 2.16 -0.67
CA LEU A 134 7.81 2.54 -0.28
C LEU A 134 8.69 1.31 -0.04
N SER A 135 8.13 0.25 0.52
CA SER A 135 8.78 -1.07 0.65
C SER A 135 9.32 -1.56 -0.69
N GLY A 136 8.46 -1.65 -1.70
CA GLY A 136 8.83 -2.11 -3.03
C GLY A 136 9.84 -1.21 -3.74
N LEU A 137 9.71 0.13 -3.58
CA LEU A 137 10.66 1.08 -4.16
C LEU A 137 12.06 0.96 -3.52
N LEU A 138 12.13 0.72 -2.20
CA LEU A 138 13.39 0.45 -1.50
C LEU A 138 14.00 -0.88 -1.90
N VAL A 139 13.16 -1.92 -2.09
CA VAL A 139 13.60 -3.20 -2.68
C VAL A 139 14.22 -2.95 -4.06
N ARG A 140 13.53 -2.22 -4.93
CA ARG A 140 14.04 -1.90 -6.27
C ARG A 140 15.39 -1.17 -6.22
N HIS A 141 15.51 -0.18 -5.34
CA HIS A 141 16.78 0.53 -5.15
C HIS A 141 17.90 -0.39 -4.62
N ALA A 142 17.58 -1.35 -3.76
CA ALA A 142 18.55 -2.32 -3.27
C ALA A 142 19.00 -3.29 -4.37
N VAL A 143 18.07 -3.81 -5.16
CA VAL A 143 18.33 -4.74 -6.27
C VAL A 143 19.31 -4.14 -7.28
N GLU A 144 19.27 -2.84 -7.52
CA GLU A 144 20.24 -2.16 -8.40
C GLU A 144 21.68 -2.10 -7.85
N GLN A 145 21.89 -2.46 -6.58
CA GLN A 145 23.20 -2.40 -5.91
C GLN A 145 23.83 -3.77 -5.68
N VAL A 146 23.15 -4.85 -6.05
CA VAL A 146 23.63 -6.24 -5.94
C VAL A 146 23.62 -6.91 -7.30
N ASP A 147 24.49 -7.92 -7.49
CA ASP A 147 24.54 -8.67 -8.74
C ASP A 147 23.46 -9.74 -8.80
N ARG A 148 23.07 -10.27 -7.62
CA ARG A 148 22.03 -11.27 -7.47
C ARG A 148 21.28 -11.02 -6.16
N THR A 149 19.96 -11.09 -6.21
CA THR A 149 19.06 -11.06 -5.03
C THR A 149 18.60 -12.48 -4.72
N GLU A 150 18.72 -12.90 -3.47
CA GLU A 150 18.29 -14.23 -3.01
C GLU A 150 17.10 -14.14 -2.07
N ARG A 151 17.10 -13.15 -1.16
CA ARG A 151 16.05 -13.00 -0.16
C ARG A 151 15.70 -11.55 0.04
N VAL A 152 14.40 -11.28 0.18
CA VAL A 152 13.86 -9.99 0.59
C VAL A 152 12.97 -10.17 1.82
N ALA A 153 13.19 -9.35 2.82
CA ALA A 153 12.41 -9.35 4.04
C ALA A 153 11.86 -7.96 4.33
N ILE A 154 10.53 -7.83 4.41
CA ILE A 154 9.83 -6.60 4.78
C ILE A 154 9.31 -6.75 6.18
N ARG A 155 9.66 -5.81 7.06
CA ARG A 155 9.26 -5.76 8.46
C ARG A 155 8.73 -4.39 8.77
N PHE A 156 7.55 -4.31 9.40
CA PHE A 156 6.97 -3.01 9.73
C PHE A 156 6.23 -3.03 11.05
N ALA A 157 6.15 -1.86 11.66
CA ALA A 157 5.41 -1.68 12.89
C ALA A 157 4.76 -0.28 12.94
N TRP A 158 3.57 -0.20 13.50
CA TRP A 158 2.82 1.04 13.62
C TRP A 158 2.01 1.13 14.91
N ASN A 159 1.39 2.28 15.12
CA ASN A 159 0.49 2.45 16.23
C ASN A 159 -0.90 1.90 15.91
N TYR A 160 -1.44 1.08 16.83
CA TYR A 160 -2.86 0.89 16.88
C TYR A 160 -3.56 2.24 17.12
N ASN A 161 -4.55 2.56 16.32
CA ASN A 161 -5.27 3.82 16.45
C ASN A 161 -6.74 3.67 16.07
N ARG A 162 -7.61 3.69 17.07
CA ARG A 162 -9.05 3.56 16.91
C ARG A 162 -9.73 4.75 16.21
N GLU A 163 -9.07 5.92 16.16
CA GLU A 163 -9.60 7.10 15.47
C GLU A 163 -9.73 6.90 13.96
N TYR A 164 -9.17 5.80 13.44
CA TYR A 164 -9.22 5.44 12.04
C TYR A 164 -9.88 4.07 11.84
N PRO A 165 -11.23 3.96 11.97
CA PRO A 165 -11.93 2.68 11.84
C PRO A 165 -11.63 1.95 10.53
N ALA A 166 -11.49 2.69 9.42
CA ALA A 166 -11.15 2.12 8.13
C ALA A 166 -9.76 1.44 8.13
N ALA A 167 -8.77 2.00 8.84
CA ALA A 167 -7.45 1.39 8.97
C ALA A 167 -7.49 0.11 9.81
N ILE A 168 -8.30 0.08 10.87
CA ILE A 168 -8.51 -1.14 11.66
C ILE A 168 -9.22 -2.20 10.82
N GLN A 169 -10.28 -1.83 10.13
CA GLN A 169 -11.01 -2.72 9.22
C GLN A 169 -10.08 -3.33 8.19
N HIS A 170 -9.26 -2.49 7.57
CA HIS A 170 -8.30 -2.92 6.57
C HIS A 170 -7.28 -3.88 7.18
N PHE A 171 -6.66 -3.55 8.32
CA PHE A 171 -5.73 -4.43 9.00
C PHE A 171 -6.35 -5.78 9.38
N LEU A 172 -7.59 -5.79 9.85
CA LEU A 172 -8.34 -7.02 10.10
C LEU A 172 -8.55 -7.82 8.80
N ARG A 173 -8.83 -7.11 7.69
CA ARG A 173 -9.05 -7.74 6.38
C ARG A 173 -7.80 -8.45 5.87
N ILE A 174 -6.66 -7.78 5.81
CA ILE A 174 -5.40 -8.38 5.33
C ILE A 174 -4.89 -9.52 6.23
N ASN A 175 -5.43 -9.65 7.44
CA ASN A 175 -5.14 -10.74 8.37
C ASN A 175 -6.32 -11.70 8.58
N SER A 176 -7.34 -11.68 7.71
CA SER A 176 -8.53 -12.54 7.86
C SER A 176 -8.39 -13.93 7.22
N GLY A 177 -7.34 -14.16 6.48
CA GLY A 177 -7.03 -15.44 5.84
C GLY A 177 -5.52 -15.63 5.72
N ASP A 178 -5.10 -16.77 5.17
CA ASP A 178 -3.67 -17.02 4.96
C ASP A 178 -3.12 -16.05 3.91
N GLY A 179 -2.12 -15.26 4.30
CA GLY A 179 -1.50 -14.24 3.47
C GLY A 179 -0.41 -14.80 2.55
N PRO A 180 -0.17 -14.16 1.38
CA PRO A 180 0.86 -14.60 0.45
C PRO A 180 2.26 -14.34 0.99
N GLN A 181 3.12 -15.31 0.78
CA GLN A 181 4.57 -15.22 0.93
C GLN A 181 5.22 -15.90 -0.29
N TYR A 182 6.50 -15.68 -0.50
CA TYR A 182 7.27 -16.38 -1.53
C TYR A 182 8.43 -17.10 -0.85
N VAL A 183 8.47 -18.43 -0.91
CA VAL A 183 9.39 -19.26 -0.14
C VAL A 183 9.95 -20.35 -1.05
N ASP A 184 11.28 -20.47 -1.08
CA ASP A 184 12.02 -21.46 -1.88
C ASP A 184 11.63 -21.47 -3.37
N GLY A 185 11.35 -20.27 -3.91
CA GLY A 185 10.99 -20.08 -5.33
C GLY A 185 9.52 -20.35 -5.65
N GLU A 186 8.66 -20.52 -4.66
CA GLU A 186 7.23 -20.82 -4.85
C GLU A 186 6.33 -19.89 -4.03
N HIS A 187 5.13 -19.59 -4.56
CA HIS A 187 4.09 -18.89 -3.81
C HIS A 187 3.56 -19.78 -2.69
N ALA A 188 3.63 -19.29 -1.47
CA ALA A 188 3.19 -19.97 -0.25
C ALA A 188 2.12 -19.14 0.48
N ARG A 189 1.35 -19.79 1.35
CA ARG A 189 0.39 -19.16 2.23
C ARG A 189 0.82 -19.33 3.67
N MET A 190 0.85 -18.24 4.44
CA MET A 190 1.20 -18.25 5.85
C MET A 190 0.06 -17.66 6.67
N ARG A 191 -0.23 -18.31 7.78
CA ARG A 191 -1.27 -17.84 8.69
C ARG A 191 -0.84 -16.54 9.36
N PRO A 192 -1.69 -15.52 9.38
CA PRO A 192 -1.43 -14.28 10.09
C PRO A 192 -1.16 -14.53 11.58
N PHE A 193 -0.36 -13.67 12.17
CA PHE A 193 0.09 -13.74 13.57
C PHE A 193 0.98 -14.96 13.91
N GLU A 194 1.27 -15.86 12.96
CA GLU A 194 2.32 -16.89 13.12
C GLU A 194 3.71 -16.36 12.74
N GLY A 195 4.74 -17.17 12.96
CA GLY A 195 6.12 -16.88 12.57
C GLY A 195 6.71 -15.65 13.27
N ARG A 196 6.41 -15.47 14.57
CA ARG A 196 6.91 -14.33 15.36
C ARG A 196 8.43 -14.18 15.19
N GLU A 197 8.85 -12.94 14.95
CA GLU A 197 10.24 -12.52 14.81
C GLU A 197 10.46 -11.22 15.60
N ASP A 198 11.53 -11.13 16.38
CA ASP A 198 11.91 -9.92 17.08
C ASP A 198 12.86 -9.11 16.20
N VAL A 199 12.45 -7.90 15.84
CA VAL A 199 13.20 -6.96 15.00
C VAL A 199 13.72 -5.81 15.87
N ASP A 200 15.02 -5.57 15.81
CA ASP A 200 15.63 -4.43 16.48
C ASP A 200 15.59 -3.20 15.54
N PHE A 201 14.44 -2.52 15.50
CA PHE A 201 14.32 -1.25 14.80
C PHE A 201 15.21 -0.18 15.42
N GLN A 202 15.62 0.81 14.61
CA GLN A 202 16.39 1.94 15.13
C GLN A 202 15.57 2.76 16.13
N GLN A 203 16.29 3.52 17.00
CA GLN A 203 15.60 4.41 17.94
C GLN A 203 14.76 5.46 17.17
N PRO A 204 13.58 5.86 17.68
CA PRO A 204 13.05 5.59 19.04
C PRO A 204 12.22 4.29 19.17
N ILE A 205 12.14 3.43 18.14
CA ILE A 205 11.24 2.28 18.12
C ILE A 205 11.76 1.13 19.00
N GLY A 206 12.99 0.67 18.75
CA GLY A 206 13.60 -0.43 19.47
C GLY A 206 13.03 -1.80 19.11
N ARG A 207 13.26 -2.79 19.98
CA ARG A 207 12.90 -4.19 19.73
C ARG A 207 11.39 -4.39 19.70
N THR A 208 10.89 -4.93 18.60
CA THR A 208 9.46 -5.14 18.35
C THR A 208 9.23 -6.50 17.72
N GLY A 209 8.30 -7.29 18.26
CA GLY A 209 7.87 -8.55 17.67
C GLY A 209 6.93 -8.30 16.49
N VAL A 210 7.23 -8.92 15.34
CA VAL A 210 6.42 -8.87 14.13
C VAL A 210 5.98 -10.27 13.72
N TYR A 211 4.92 -10.37 12.93
CA TYR A 211 4.26 -11.62 12.56
C TYR A 211 3.93 -11.62 11.07
N PHE A 212 3.73 -12.78 10.46
CA PHE A 212 3.22 -12.86 9.09
C PHE A 212 1.93 -12.06 8.94
N THR A 213 1.77 -11.41 7.81
CA THR A 213 0.62 -10.60 7.44
C THR A 213 0.35 -10.71 5.94
N GLY A 214 -0.90 -10.48 5.54
CA GLY A 214 -1.37 -10.67 4.18
C GLY A 214 -1.20 -9.44 3.28
N VAL A 215 -0.06 -8.75 3.34
CA VAL A 215 0.26 -7.67 2.39
C VAL A 215 0.76 -8.23 1.05
N PRO A 216 0.56 -7.53 -0.07
CA PRO A 216 0.89 -8.04 -1.41
C PRO A 216 2.38 -8.01 -1.77
N ASP A 217 3.24 -7.32 -1.01
CA ASP A 217 4.67 -7.17 -1.34
C ASP A 217 5.37 -8.48 -1.78
N PRO A 218 5.16 -9.64 -1.14
CA PRO A 218 5.79 -10.88 -1.60
C PRO A 218 5.41 -11.30 -3.02
N VAL A 219 4.18 -10.98 -3.46
CA VAL A 219 3.69 -11.27 -4.82
C VAL A 219 4.39 -10.36 -5.83
N ALA A 220 4.46 -9.06 -5.54
CA ALA A 220 5.11 -8.08 -6.40
C ALA A 220 6.63 -8.33 -6.49
N ILE A 221 7.28 -8.65 -5.37
CA ILE A 221 8.72 -8.98 -5.34
C ILE A 221 9.00 -10.24 -6.17
N ALA A 222 8.21 -11.29 -6.03
CA ALA A 222 8.37 -12.52 -6.83
C ALA A 222 8.24 -12.23 -8.35
N ARG A 223 7.36 -11.30 -8.73
CA ARG A 223 7.12 -10.91 -10.13
C ARG A 223 8.25 -10.05 -10.70
N PHE A 224 8.78 -9.09 -9.94
CA PHE A 224 9.63 -8.02 -10.47
C PHE A 224 11.10 -8.09 -10.03
N VAL A 225 11.46 -8.98 -9.09
CA VAL A 225 12.84 -9.16 -8.64
C VAL A 225 13.40 -10.48 -9.20
N PRO A 226 14.21 -10.43 -10.26
CA PRO A 226 14.74 -11.64 -10.88
C PRO A 226 15.61 -12.45 -9.92
N GLY A 227 15.36 -13.76 -9.87
CA GLY A 227 16.20 -14.71 -9.14
C GLY A 227 15.96 -14.77 -7.63
N VAL A 228 15.04 -13.95 -7.09
CA VAL A 228 14.65 -14.04 -5.68
C VAL A 228 14.12 -15.45 -5.38
N GLN A 229 14.51 -16.00 -4.24
CA GLN A 229 14.03 -17.31 -3.77
C GLN A 229 13.07 -17.15 -2.59
N ASN A 230 13.24 -16.09 -1.82
CA ASN A 230 12.41 -15.85 -0.64
C ASN A 230 12.01 -14.36 -0.58
N ALA A 231 10.72 -14.10 -0.46
CA ALA A 231 10.18 -12.78 -0.15
C ALA A 231 9.12 -12.90 0.94
N THR A 232 9.37 -12.26 2.08
CA THR A 232 8.49 -12.36 3.24
C THR A 232 8.14 -10.99 3.81
N ALA A 233 6.87 -10.84 4.23
CA ALA A 233 6.38 -9.64 4.88
C ALA A 233 5.80 -9.97 6.26
N LYS A 234 6.25 -9.22 7.29
CA LYS A 234 5.75 -9.34 8.66
C LYS A 234 5.49 -7.96 9.25
N GLY A 235 4.37 -7.84 9.96
CA GLY A 235 3.97 -6.59 10.58
C GLY A 235 3.39 -6.77 11.97
N ALA A 236 3.29 -5.66 12.72
CA ALA A 236 2.65 -5.65 14.04
C ALA A 236 2.26 -4.24 14.46
N PHE A 237 1.38 -4.15 15.45
CA PHE A 237 1.23 -2.93 16.23
C PHE A 237 2.31 -2.86 17.32
N TYR A 238 2.72 -1.64 17.68
CA TYR A 238 3.64 -1.41 18.80
C TYR A 238 3.06 -1.86 20.15
N GLN A 239 1.75 -1.92 20.24
CA GLN A 239 1.03 -2.34 21.43
C GLN A 239 0.83 -3.86 21.41
N PRO A 240 1.52 -4.62 22.29
CA PRO A 240 1.36 -6.08 22.34
C PRO A 240 -0.06 -6.52 22.65
N GLU A 241 -0.82 -5.69 23.39
CA GLU A 241 -2.22 -5.91 23.71
C GLU A 241 -3.09 -5.92 22.46
N ALA A 242 -2.83 -4.99 21.52
CA ALA A 242 -3.54 -4.93 20.24
C ALA A 242 -3.27 -6.19 19.40
N ASN A 243 -2.01 -6.61 19.32
CA ASN A 243 -1.65 -7.81 18.56
C ASN A 243 -2.33 -9.06 19.12
N ARG A 244 -2.32 -9.26 20.46
CA ARG A 244 -3.01 -10.41 21.09
C ARG A 244 -4.50 -10.40 20.83
N LEU A 245 -5.13 -9.23 21.00
CA LEU A 245 -6.55 -9.09 20.77
C LEU A 245 -6.93 -9.45 19.32
N LEU A 246 -6.18 -8.95 18.36
CA LEU A 246 -6.45 -9.20 16.95
C LEU A 246 -6.15 -10.64 16.55
N GLU A 247 -5.08 -11.24 17.10
CA GLU A 247 -4.80 -12.67 16.96
C GLU A 247 -5.99 -13.52 17.43
N ASP A 248 -6.53 -13.22 18.60
CA ASP A 248 -7.71 -13.93 19.13
C ASP A 248 -8.93 -13.75 18.23
N MET A 249 -9.19 -12.54 17.74
CA MET A 249 -10.29 -12.29 16.80
C MET A 249 -10.17 -13.08 15.50
N VAL A 250 -8.96 -13.13 14.92
CA VAL A 250 -8.68 -13.94 13.74
C VAL A 250 -8.89 -15.43 14.05
N ARG A 251 -8.31 -15.91 15.14
CA ARG A 251 -8.41 -17.32 15.57
C ARG A 251 -9.85 -17.77 15.80
N TRP A 252 -10.71 -16.91 16.34
CA TRP A 252 -12.11 -17.18 16.58
C TRP A 252 -13.02 -16.94 15.37
N GLY A 253 -12.48 -16.51 14.24
CA GLY A 253 -13.21 -16.30 12.99
C GLY A 253 -14.05 -15.00 12.96
N PHE A 254 -13.85 -14.08 13.90
CA PHE A 254 -14.54 -12.79 13.91
C PHE A 254 -14.18 -11.89 12.73
N THR A 255 -13.07 -12.17 12.04
CA THR A 255 -12.62 -11.42 10.87
C THR A 255 -13.09 -12.02 9.55
N SER A 256 -13.89 -13.08 9.58
CA SER A 256 -14.39 -13.71 8.37
C SER A 256 -15.54 -12.90 7.76
N TYR A 257 -15.49 -12.77 6.43
CA TYR A 257 -16.63 -12.28 5.64
C TYR A 257 -17.50 -13.46 5.29
N GLY A 258 -18.82 -13.30 5.43
CA GLY A 258 -19.79 -14.27 4.94
C GLY A 258 -19.78 -14.34 3.41
N PRO A 259 -20.43 -15.35 2.82
CA PRO A 259 -20.58 -15.41 1.36
C PRO A 259 -21.26 -14.12 0.86
N PRO A 260 -20.87 -13.59 -0.31
CA PRO A 260 -21.37 -12.30 -0.84
C PRO A 260 -22.91 -12.19 -0.96
N ALA A 261 -23.61 -13.34 -1.03
CA ALA A 261 -25.06 -13.41 -1.12
C ALA A 261 -25.78 -13.61 0.22
N ALA A 262 -25.07 -13.60 1.37
CA ALA A 262 -25.68 -13.81 2.66
C ALA A 262 -26.57 -12.61 3.04
N GLN A 263 -27.82 -12.89 3.42
CA GLN A 263 -28.75 -11.87 3.91
C GLN A 263 -28.49 -11.47 5.37
N THR A 264 -27.54 -12.10 6.03
CA THR A 264 -27.14 -11.83 7.43
C THR A 264 -25.78 -11.15 7.48
N PRO A 265 -25.57 -10.20 8.41
CA PRO A 265 -24.25 -9.60 8.61
C PRO A 265 -23.19 -10.66 8.86
N SER A 266 -22.00 -10.47 8.27
CA SER A 266 -20.86 -11.35 8.52
C SER A 266 -20.31 -11.18 9.95
N PRO A 267 -19.50 -12.11 10.48
CA PRO A 267 -18.77 -11.90 11.73
C PRO A 267 -17.97 -10.60 11.74
N MET A 268 -17.35 -10.23 10.61
CA MET A 268 -16.64 -8.96 10.45
C MET A 268 -17.57 -7.75 10.62
N ASP A 269 -18.79 -7.79 10.06
CA ASP A 269 -19.73 -6.67 10.20
C ASP A 269 -20.17 -6.46 11.66
N TYR A 270 -20.38 -7.56 12.40
CA TYR A 270 -20.63 -7.49 13.85
C TYR A 270 -19.44 -6.92 14.62
N LEU A 271 -18.23 -7.39 14.30
CA LEU A 271 -17.01 -6.91 14.93
C LEU A 271 -16.81 -5.40 14.70
N LEU A 272 -16.96 -4.93 13.46
CA LEU A 272 -16.83 -3.51 13.14
C LEU A 272 -17.91 -2.66 13.81
N THR A 273 -19.14 -3.15 13.87
CA THR A 273 -20.22 -2.48 14.58
C THR A 273 -19.90 -2.38 16.07
N PHE A 274 -19.39 -3.45 16.67
CA PHE A 274 -18.99 -3.47 18.08
C PHE A 274 -17.82 -2.51 18.34
N LEU A 275 -16.76 -2.56 17.53
CA LEU A 275 -15.61 -1.67 17.68
C LEU A 275 -15.98 -0.18 17.57
N GLY A 276 -16.98 0.16 16.75
CA GLY A 276 -17.51 1.52 16.61
C GLY A 276 -18.55 1.91 17.68
N SER A 277 -18.89 1.01 18.60
CA SER A 277 -19.85 1.28 19.67
C SER A 277 -19.17 1.89 20.92
N PRO A 278 -19.92 2.59 21.79
CA PRO A 278 -19.40 3.06 23.08
C PRO A 278 -18.82 1.94 23.96
N GLN A 279 -19.34 0.73 23.85
CA GLN A 279 -18.83 -0.45 24.55
C GLN A 279 -17.49 -0.87 23.95
N GLY A 280 -17.39 -0.97 22.63
CA GLY A 280 -16.13 -1.26 21.92
C GLY A 280 -15.07 -0.21 22.25
N GLU A 281 -15.42 1.07 22.20
CA GLU A 281 -14.52 2.16 22.59
C GLU A 281 -13.95 1.97 24.00
N ARG A 282 -14.79 1.55 24.94
CA ARG A 282 -14.36 1.34 26.33
C ARG A 282 -13.43 0.15 26.50
N TYR A 283 -13.68 -0.97 25.77
CA TYR A 283 -12.88 -2.20 25.90
C TYR A 283 -11.60 -2.18 25.06
N PHE A 284 -11.56 -1.41 23.98
CA PHE A 284 -10.41 -1.31 23.06
C PHE A 284 -9.65 0.00 23.20
N ASP A 285 -9.73 0.66 24.36
CA ASP A 285 -8.93 1.85 24.66
C ASP A 285 -7.46 1.46 24.95
N ILE A 286 -6.77 1.07 23.89
CA ILE A 286 -5.35 0.72 23.96
C ILE A 286 -4.55 2.02 23.78
N PRO A 287 -3.72 2.42 24.78
CA PRO A 287 -2.97 3.66 24.70
C PRO A 287 -2.05 3.69 23.47
N ARG A 288 -2.12 4.79 22.74
CA ARG A 288 -1.21 5.04 21.63
C ARG A 288 0.19 5.32 22.15
N ARG A 289 1.21 4.82 21.47
CA ARG A 289 2.60 5.20 21.67
C ARG A 289 2.95 6.38 20.75
N ASP A 290 3.78 7.31 21.21
CA ASP A 290 4.28 8.40 20.38
C ASP A 290 5.50 7.95 19.57
N LEU A 291 5.22 7.07 18.59
CA LEU A 291 6.23 6.48 17.71
C LEU A 291 5.80 6.66 16.25
N PRO A 292 6.75 6.89 15.31
CA PRO A 292 6.46 6.90 13.87
C PRO A 292 6.05 5.50 13.39
N LEU A 293 5.46 5.39 12.19
CA LEU A 293 5.44 4.12 11.47
C LEU A 293 6.88 3.76 11.11
N ALA A 294 7.28 2.52 11.38
CA ALA A 294 8.57 1.98 10.97
C ALA A 294 8.40 0.92 9.89
N LEU A 295 9.21 1.03 8.85
CA LEU A 295 9.35 0.05 7.79
C LEU A 295 10.82 -0.32 7.68
N ARG A 296 11.16 -1.61 7.80
CA ARG A 296 12.49 -2.14 7.47
C ARG A 296 12.40 -3.03 6.24
N VAL A 297 13.32 -2.80 5.32
CA VAL A 297 13.56 -3.64 4.13
C VAL A 297 14.96 -4.21 4.23
N GLU A 298 15.08 -5.53 4.10
CA GLU A 298 16.33 -6.26 4.08
C GLU A 298 16.43 -7.01 2.76
N VAL A 299 17.53 -6.82 2.04
CA VAL A 299 17.80 -7.49 0.76
C VAL A 299 19.12 -8.20 0.85
N GLU A 300 19.04 -9.53 0.87
CA GLU A 300 20.20 -10.43 0.90
C GLU A 300 20.50 -10.91 -0.52
N GLY A 301 21.81 -10.98 -0.83
CA GLY A 301 22.26 -11.43 -2.13
C GLY A 301 23.78 -11.47 -2.23
N SER A 302 24.31 -11.23 -3.41
CA SER A 302 25.75 -11.15 -3.63
C SER A 302 26.14 -9.90 -4.40
N ARG A 303 27.34 -9.37 -4.10
CA ARG A 303 27.95 -8.27 -4.82
C ARG A 303 29.44 -8.59 -5.06
N SER A 304 29.87 -8.56 -6.33
CA SER A 304 31.22 -8.97 -6.75
C SER A 304 31.60 -10.35 -6.24
N GLY A 305 30.62 -11.28 -6.22
CA GLY A 305 30.79 -12.65 -5.76
C GLY A 305 30.79 -12.83 -4.23
N ALA A 306 30.70 -11.77 -3.43
CA ALA A 306 30.64 -11.84 -1.96
C ALA A 306 29.21 -11.72 -1.47
N PRO A 307 28.78 -12.51 -0.46
CA PRO A 307 27.49 -12.32 0.20
C PRO A 307 27.38 -10.91 0.77
N THR A 308 26.24 -10.29 0.60
CA THR A 308 25.96 -8.95 1.15
C THR A 308 24.49 -8.80 1.52
N THR A 309 24.23 -7.99 2.52
CA THR A 309 22.88 -7.61 2.94
C THR A 309 22.75 -6.10 2.95
N LEU A 310 21.74 -5.60 2.26
CA LEU A 310 21.38 -4.20 2.26
C LEU A 310 20.16 -3.99 3.17
N TYR A 311 20.24 -2.98 4.00
CA TYR A 311 19.18 -2.61 4.94
C TYR A 311 18.72 -1.19 4.66
N TYR A 312 17.41 -1.02 4.70
CA TYR A 312 16.74 0.29 4.75
C TYR A 312 15.78 0.30 5.92
N GLU A 313 15.70 1.43 6.59
CA GLU A 313 14.67 1.63 7.59
C GLU A 313 14.06 3.01 7.41
N ALA A 314 12.75 3.05 7.14
CA ALA A 314 12.00 4.28 6.97
C ALA A 314 11.12 4.55 8.19
N HIS A 315 11.09 5.81 8.63
CA HIS A 315 10.24 6.31 9.71
C HIS A 315 9.30 7.39 9.17
N ASP A 316 7.98 7.17 9.24
CA ASP A 316 6.97 8.18 8.90
C ASP A 316 6.40 8.82 10.18
N HIS A 317 6.86 10.02 10.48
CA HIS A 317 6.44 10.80 11.65
C HIS A 317 5.09 11.50 11.45
N SER A 318 4.68 11.72 10.20
CA SER A 318 3.50 12.52 9.86
C SER A 318 2.28 11.70 9.48
N ARG A 319 2.45 10.40 9.22
CA ARG A 319 1.45 9.51 8.61
C ARG A 319 0.98 9.99 7.23
N ARG A 320 1.85 10.70 6.51
CA ARG A 320 1.57 11.20 5.17
C ARG A 320 2.29 10.41 4.08
N ALA A 321 3.18 9.50 4.45
CA ALA A 321 3.98 8.76 3.49
C ALA A 321 3.12 8.11 2.40
N THR A 322 2.01 7.44 2.77
CA THR A 322 1.07 6.87 1.80
C THR A 322 0.54 7.92 0.82
N THR A 323 0.01 9.03 1.33
CA THR A 323 -0.59 10.06 0.46
C THR A 323 0.44 10.78 -0.40
N THR A 324 1.64 11.00 0.13
CA THR A 324 2.76 11.60 -0.61
C THR A 324 3.24 10.66 -1.70
N PHE A 325 3.43 9.38 -1.38
CA PHE A 325 3.83 8.37 -2.35
C PHE A 325 2.82 8.26 -3.49
N THR A 326 1.52 8.08 -3.15
CA THR A 326 0.45 7.95 -4.16
C THR A 326 0.37 9.18 -5.06
N ALA A 327 0.47 10.39 -4.49
CA ALA A 327 0.43 11.63 -5.27
C ALA A 327 1.63 11.74 -6.23
N LEU A 328 2.84 11.42 -5.79
CA LEU A 328 4.04 11.39 -6.63
C LEU A 328 3.94 10.32 -7.71
N ALA A 329 3.43 9.14 -7.38
CA ALA A 329 3.20 8.06 -8.33
C ALA A 329 2.20 8.48 -9.43
N ALA A 330 1.11 9.16 -9.05
CA ALA A 330 0.13 9.69 -10.00
C ALA A 330 0.76 10.70 -10.98
N LEU A 331 1.64 11.57 -10.49
CA LEU A 331 2.36 12.52 -11.34
C LEU A 331 3.32 11.81 -12.30
N ALA A 332 4.05 10.81 -11.84
CA ALA A 332 4.98 10.05 -12.67
C ALA A 332 4.25 9.27 -13.77
N VAL A 333 3.15 8.62 -13.43
CA VAL A 333 2.32 7.87 -14.39
C VAL A 333 1.69 8.81 -15.42
N ALA A 334 1.13 9.94 -14.99
CA ALA A 334 0.55 10.94 -15.90
C ALA A 334 1.58 11.59 -16.83
N LYS A 335 2.85 11.63 -16.43
CA LYS A 335 3.98 12.06 -17.28
C LYS A 335 4.54 10.95 -18.17
N ARG A 336 3.99 9.73 -18.09
CA ARG A 336 4.47 8.55 -18.82
C ARG A 336 5.93 8.18 -18.49
N GLU A 337 6.33 8.35 -17.23
CA GLU A 337 7.66 7.95 -16.74
C GLU A 337 7.81 6.43 -16.59
N LEU A 338 6.68 5.70 -16.64
CA LEU A 338 6.60 4.24 -16.56
C LEU A 338 6.04 3.65 -17.85
N ALA A 339 6.50 2.46 -18.20
CA ALA A 339 6.01 1.74 -19.37
C ALA A 339 4.55 1.29 -19.20
N PRO A 340 3.79 1.12 -20.29
CA PRO A 340 2.48 0.49 -20.25
C PRO A 340 2.53 -0.95 -19.74
N GLY A 341 1.48 -1.38 -19.06
CA GLY A 341 1.33 -2.69 -18.44
C GLY A 341 0.88 -2.59 -16.99
N VAL A 342 0.77 -3.73 -16.33
CA VAL A 342 0.48 -3.82 -14.89
C VAL A 342 1.80 -3.83 -14.11
N LEU A 343 1.98 -2.84 -13.26
CA LEU A 343 3.22 -2.58 -12.53
C LEU A 343 2.94 -2.40 -11.03
N ALA A 344 3.96 -2.65 -10.23
CA ALA A 344 4.06 -2.28 -8.83
C ALA A 344 5.38 -1.50 -8.60
N PRO A 345 5.61 -0.86 -7.45
CA PRO A 345 6.81 -0.06 -7.18
C PRO A 345 8.14 -0.81 -7.39
N GLU A 346 8.17 -2.13 -7.26
CA GLU A 346 9.32 -2.99 -7.54
C GLU A 346 9.75 -2.96 -9.03
N ALA A 347 8.83 -2.59 -9.92
CA ALA A 347 9.10 -2.45 -11.35
C ALA A 347 9.64 -1.06 -11.74
N TRP A 348 9.82 -0.14 -10.80
CA TRP A 348 10.25 1.24 -11.09
C TRP A 348 11.63 1.26 -11.75
N PRO A 349 11.77 1.84 -12.95
CA PRO A 349 13.02 1.72 -13.71
C PRO A 349 14.20 2.48 -13.08
N HIS A 350 13.93 3.62 -12.43
CA HIS A 350 14.92 4.51 -11.82
C HIS A 350 14.36 5.08 -10.50
N PRO A 351 14.51 4.39 -9.36
CA PRO A 351 13.86 4.77 -8.11
C PRO A 351 14.42 6.05 -7.47
N LEU A 352 15.66 6.43 -7.77
CA LEU A 352 16.35 7.55 -7.10
C LEU A 352 15.65 8.91 -7.23
N PRO A 353 15.16 9.36 -8.42
CA PRO A 353 14.44 10.62 -8.52
C PRO A 353 13.15 10.64 -7.68
N PHE A 354 12.43 9.52 -7.66
CA PHE A 354 11.21 9.40 -6.86
C PHE A 354 11.52 9.42 -5.36
N LEU A 355 12.52 8.65 -4.92
CA LEU A 355 12.98 8.66 -3.51
C LEU A 355 13.43 10.06 -3.09
N ARG A 356 14.10 10.82 -3.97
CA ARG A 356 14.47 12.20 -3.71
C ARG A 356 13.24 13.07 -3.47
N ALA A 357 12.26 13.03 -4.36
CA ALA A 357 11.02 13.79 -4.22
C ALA A 357 10.25 13.41 -2.95
N LEU A 358 10.25 12.14 -2.58
CA LEU A 358 9.63 11.67 -1.35
C LEU A 358 10.34 12.21 -0.09
N LEU A 359 11.67 12.27 -0.09
CA LEU A 359 12.48 12.79 1.02
C LEU A 359 12.47 14.32 1.14
N GLU A 360 12.03 15.05 0.11
CA GLU A 360 11.76 16.49 0.22
C GLU A 360 10.61 16.77 1.20
N ASP A 361 9.69 15.83 1.37
CA ASP A 361 8.75 15.81 2.49
C ASP A 361 9.49 15.37 3.76
N ARG A 362 10.09 16.34 4.48
CA ARG A 362 10.94 16.14 5.66
C ARG A 362 10.32 15.37 6.83
N HIS A 363 9.14 14.82 6.65
CA HIS A 363 8.46 13.97 7.63
C HIS A 363 8.78 12.48 7.49
N ILE A 364 9.46 12.11 6.39
CA ILE A 364 9.93 10.74 6.17
C ILE A 364 11.44 10.74 6.30
N GLU A 365 11.95 9.90 7.19
CA GLU A 365 13.36 9.64 7.34
C GLU A 365 13.67 8.24 6.81
N ILE A 366 14.72 8.10 6.01
CA ILE A 366 15.21 6.80 5.54
C ILE A 366 16.66 6.64 5.97
N LEU A 367 16.93 5.61 6.74
CA LEU A 367 18.26 5.13 7.09
C LEU A 367 18.67 4.00 6.15
N GLN A 368 19.95 3.90 5.84
CA GLN A 368 20.51 2.80 5.05
C GLN A 368 21.84 2.32 5.63
N TRP A 369 22.12 1.04 5.47
CA TRP A 369 23.42 0.45 5.82
C TRP A 369 23.62 -0.89 5.10
N ARG A 370 24.84 -1.37 5.11
CA ARG A 370 25.22 -2.66 4.52
C ARG A 370 25.88 -3.55 5.58
N ASP A 371 25.49 -4.80 5.59
CA ASP A 371 26.06 -5.84 6.44
C ASP A 371 26.12 -5.42 7.91
N ARG A 372 27.34 -5.26 8.47
CA ARG A 372 27.55 -4.82 9.86
C ARG A 372 27.87 -3.33 10.00
N GLU A 373 27.69 -2.54 8.94
CA GLU A 373 27.85 -1.10 9.04
C GLU A 373 26.84 -0.47 9.99
N ARG A 374 27.15 0.74 10.47
CA ARG A 374 26.17 1.50 11.23
C ARG A 374 25.15 2.15 10.31
N PRO A 375 23.87 2.21 10.73
CA PRO A 375 22.85 2.94 10.02
C PRO A 375 23.26 4.41 9.81
N ARG A 376 22.97 4.94 8.64
CA ARG A 376 23.21 6.34 8.27
C ARG A 376 22.02 6.87 7.45
N PRO A 377 21.70 8.17 7.56
CA PRO A 377 20.68 8.76 6.70
C PRO A 377 20.96 8.48 5.24
N MET A 378 19.93 8.10 4.50
CA MET A 378 20.03 7.87 3.06
C MET A 378 20.36 9.19 2.38
N ARG A 379 21.54 9.26 1.74
CA ARG A 379 21.95 10.40 0.93
C ARG A 379 21.78 10.02 -0.53
N LEU A 380 20.94 10.79 -1.21
CA LEU A 380 20.73 10.63 -2.65
C LEU A 380 21.68 11.58 -3.38
N PRO A 381 22.42 11.08 -4.38
CA PRO A 381 23.38 11.87 -5.16
C PRO A 381 22.72 13.03 -5.93
#